data_33632201f3ebd5179520038231da4fff
#
_entry.id   33632201f3ebd5179520038231da4fff
#
_cell.length_a   1.000
_cell.length_b   1.000
_cell.length_c   1.000
_cell.angle_alpha   90.00
_cell.angle_beta   90.00
_cell.angle_gamma   90.00
#
_symmetry.space_group_name_H-M   'P 1'
#
loop_
_entity.id
_entity.type
_entity.pdbx_description
1 polymer ?
#
loop_
_entity_poly.entity_id
_entity_poly.type
_entity_poly.pdbx_seq_one_letter_code
_entity_poly.pdbx_strand_id
1 'polypeptide(L)'
;EGSGAVLGRNLVNGIFKGHIPLKEEFLAAHGLNYEEIIRRVYREPYANRFLASFAPFIRAHIDRPEIRELVLRSFRDFASRNLSRYPAELPVSLLGGVAAHFEALLREALEAEGRRVETIVESPAEGLLKYHYGR
;
A
#
# COMPACT_ATOMS: atom_id res chain seq x y z
N GLU A 1 -4.20 1.91 6.71
CA GLU A 1 -3.51 0.73 6.16
C GLU A 1 -3.93 0.54 4.71
N GLY A 2 -3.01 0.06 3.90
CA GLY A 2 -3.28 -0.12 2.49
C GLY A 2 -3.27 1.16 1.67
N SER A 3 -3.01 2.29 2.28
CA SER A 3 -2.89 3.55 1.55
C SER A 3 -1.49 3.71 0.98
N GLY A 4 -1.34 4.66 0.04
CA GLY A 4 -0.03 4.95 -0.51
C GLY A 4 0.97 5.39 0.53
N ALA A 5 0.53 6.14 1.53
CA ALA A 5 1.40 6.58 2.61
C ALA A 5 1.88 5.41 3.47
N VAL A 6 1.01 4.45 3.76
CA VAL A 6 1.38 3.27 4.53
C VAL A 6 2.36 2.40 3.74
N LEU A 7 2.10 2.20 2.45
CA LEU A 7 3.02 1.45 1.59
C LEU A 7 4.39 2.13 1.56
N GLY A 8 4.42 3.46 1.41
CA GLY A 8 5.67 4.21 1.40
C GLY A 8 6.42 4.11 2.72
N ARG A 9 5.71 4.20 3.84
CA ARG A 9 6.34 4.06 5.16
C ARG A 9 6.94 2.68 5.34
N ASN A 10 6.20 1.65 4.93
CA ASN A 10 6.70 0.28 5.05
C ASN A 10 7.90 0.06 4.14
N LEU A 11 7.92 0.68 2.97
CA LEU A 11 9.08 0.62 2.07
C LEU A 11 10.30 1.25 2.72
N VAL A 12 10.17 2.47 3.26
CA VAL A 12 11.27 3.17 3.92
C VAL A 12 11.82 2.33 5.07
N ASN A 13 10.93 1.81 5.91
CA ASN A 13 11.35 0.98 7.02
C ASN A 13 12.08 -0.27 6.55
N GLY A 14 11.55 -0.95 5.54
CA GLY A 14 12.17 -2.16 5.02
C GLY A 14 13.54 -1.91 4.43
N ILE A 15 13.70 -0.80 3.70
CA ILE A 15 14.98 -0.46 3.09
C ILE A 15 16.01 -0.15 4.16
N PHE A 16 15.67 0.70 5.13
CA PHE A 16 16.66 1.15 6.09
C PHE A 16 16.91 0.15 7.23
N LYS A 17 16.05 -0.82 7.40
CA LYS A 17 16.32 -1.94 8.30
C LYS A 17 17.02 -3.11 7.61
N GLY A 18 17.26 -3.00 6.32
CA GLY A 18 17.99 -4.01 5.58
C GLY A 18 17.16 -5.19 5.09
N HIS A 19 15.84 -5.11 5.18
CA HIS A 19 14.96 -6.19 4.72
C HIS A 19 14.69 -6.14 3.22
N ILE A 20 14.86 -4.95 2.62
CA ILE A 20 14.64 -4.74 1.19
C ILE A 20 15.94 -4.25 0.59
N PRO A 21 16.62 -5.06 -0.25
CA PRO A 21 17.95 -4.71 -0.77
C PRO A 21 17.88 -3.80 -2.00
N LEU A 22 17.19 -2.67 -1.87
CA LEU A 22 17.02 -1.71 -2.95
C LEU A 22 17.39 -0.29 -2.52
N LYS A 23 18.26 -0.15 -1.51
CA LYS A 23 18.58 1.16 -0.94
C LYS A 23 19.16 2.11 -1.97
N GLU A 24 20.15 1.66 -2.74
CA GLU A 24 20.80 2.53 -3.71
C GLU A 24 19.84 2.95 -4.80
N GLU A 25 19.08 2.01 -5.32
CA GLU A 25 18.11 2.29 -6.37
C GLU A 25 17.04 3.27 -5.88
N PHE A 26 16.59 3.07 -4.64
CA PHE A 26 15.56 3.93 -4.05
C PHE A 26 16.05 5.36 -3.88
N LEU A 27 17.25 5.53 -3.33
CA LEU A 27 17.81 6.87 -3.11
C LEU A 27 18.09 7.56 -4.43
N ALA A 28 18.61 6.83 -5.41
CA ALA A 28 18.91 7.40 -6.73
C ALA A 28 17.61 7.78 -7.46
N ALA A 29 16.59 6.96 -7.38
CA ALA A 29 15.33 7.24 -8.07
C ALA A 29 14.66 8.52 -7.58
N HIS A 30 14.87 8.87 -6.32
CA HIS A 30 14.21 10.02 -5.71
C HIS A 30 15.15 11.22 -5.48
N GLY A 31 16.43 11.05 -5.81
CA GLY A 31 17.41 12.12 -5.63
C GLY A 31 17.56 12.55 -4.19
N LEU A 32 17.42 11.63 -3.25
CA LEU A 32 17.46 11.92 -1.82
C LEU A 32 18.54 11.09 -1.14
N ASN A 33 18.95 11.55 0.05
CA ASN A 33 19.79 10.75 0.93
C ASN A 33 18.97 10.34 2.16
N TYR A 34 19.58 9.51 2.98
CA TYR A 34 18.91 8.99 4.17
C TYR A 34 18.43 10.10 5.10
N GLU A 35 19.30 11.11 5.34
CA GLU A 35 18.98 12.18 6.27
C GLU A 35 17.79 13.00 5.81
N GLU A 36 17.72 13.27 4.50
CA GLU A 36 16.59 14.02 3.95
C GLU A 36 15.30 13.26 4.09
N ILE A 37 15.33 11.95 3.87
CA ILE A 37 14.14 11.13 4.00
C ILE A 37 13.65 11.14 5.44
N ILE A 38 14.57 10.95 6.40
CA ILE A 38 14.20 10.96 7.82
C ILE A 38 13.61 12.30 8.22
N ARG A 39 14.23 13.40 7.76
CA ARG A 39 13.72 14.74 8.06
C ARG A 39 12.30 14.92 7.53
N ARG A 40 12.06 14.52 6.28
CA ARG A 40 10.77 14.73 5.65
C ARG A 40 9.68 13.82 6.22
N VAL A 41 10.06 12.66 6.70
CA VAL A 41 9.08 11.72 7.29
C VAL A 41 8.69 12.15 8.70
N TYR A 42 9.65 12.63 9.50
CA TYR A 42 9.42 12.84 10.92
C TYR A 42 9.32 14.31 11.34
N ARG A 43 9.71 15.26 10.50
CA ARG A 43 9.78 16.67 10.90
C ARG A 43 8.93 17.61 10.08
N GLU A 44 8.51 17.21 8.90
CA GLU A 44 7.74 18.09 8.03
C GLU A 44 6.24 17.75 8.08
N PRO A 45 5.37 18.75 7.92
CA PRO A 45 3.95 18.49 7.73
C PRO A 45 3.77 17.78 6.41
N TYR A 46 2.72 17.20 6.07
CA TYR A 46 2.48 16.52 4.79
C TYR A 46 3.37 15.31 4.54
N ALA A 47 3.88 14.68 5.61
CA ALA A 47 4.68 13.47 5.46
C ALA A 47 3.91 12.38 4.69
N ASN A 48 2.60 12.33 4.85
CA ASN A 48 1.80 11.32 4.15
C ASN A 48 1.85 11.49 2.64
N ARG A 49 1.84 12.72 2.14
CA ARG A 49 1.98 12.97 0.71
C ARG A 49 3.34 12.54 0.19
N PHE A 50 4.38 12.86 0.96
CA PHE A 50 5.74 12.46 0.59
C PHE A 50 5.86 10.93 0.56
N LEU A 51 5.34 10.25 1.56
CA LEU A 51 5.39 8.79 1.62
C LEU A 51 4.59 8.16 0.47
N ALA A 52 3.44 8.72 0.16
CA ALA A 52 2.61 8.22 -0.94
C ALA A 52 3.31 8.37 -2.29
N SER A 53 4.23 9.32 -2.42
CA SER A 53 4.96 9.54 -3.67
C SER A 53 5.90 8.38 -4.03
N PHE A 54 6.11 7.44 -3.13
CA PHE A 54 6.94 6.27 -3.39
C PHE A 54 6.19 5.12 -4.07
N ALA A 55 4.87 5.23 -4.23
CA ALA A 55 4.08 4.18 -4.86
C ALA A 55 4.55 3.80 -6.27
N PRO A 56 4.95 4.75 -7.14
CA PRO A 56 5.49 4.36 -8.45
C PRO A 56 6.75 3.51 -8.37
N PHE A 57 7.63 3.78 -7.40
CA PHE A 57 8.82 2.97 -7.20
C PHE A 57 8.42 1.54 -6.78
N ILE A 58 7.48 1.42 -5.87
CA ILE A 58 6.98 0.12 -5.44
C ILE A 58 6.42 -0.64 -6.63
N ARG A 59 5.59 0.02 -7.44
CA ARG A 59 4.98 -0.61 -8.60
C ARG A 59 6.04 -1.04 -9.62
N ALA A 60 7.06 -0.22 -9.83
CA ALA A 60 8.12 -0.53 -10.78
C ALA A 60 8.95 -1.74 -10.36
N HIS A 61 9.01 -2.04 -9.07
CA HIS A 61 9.79 -3.14 -8.52
C HIS A 61 8.92 -4.28 -8.00
N ILE A 62 7.69 -4.36 -8.45
CA ILE A 62 6.72 -5.32 -7.91
C ILE A 62 7.11 -6.78 -8.18
N ASP A 63 7.99 -7.02 -9.15
CA ASP A 63 8.48 -8.38 -9.42
C ASP A 63 9.49 -8.86 -8.40
N ARG A 64 10.03 -7.97 -7.57
CA ARG A 64 10.95 -8.35 -6.51
C ARG A 64 10.15 -8.99 -5.37
N PRO A 65 10.58 -10.17 -4.89
CA PRO A 65 9.82 -10.84 -3.83
C PRO A 65 9.64 -10.00 -2.58
N GLU A 66 10.66 -9.22 -2.23
CA GLU A 66 10.59 -8.37 -1.04
C GLU A 66 9.54 -7.27 -1.18
N ILE A 67 9.43 -6.70 -2.39
CA ILE A 67 8.43 -5.67 -2.65
C ILE A 67 7.03 -6.28 -2.72
N ARG A 68 6.91 -7.40 -3.41
CA ARG A 68 5.62 -8.09 -3.50
C ARG A 68 5.09 -8.46 -2.11
N GLU A 69 5.96 -8.98 -1.26
CA GLU A 69 5.57 -9.35 0.10
C GLU A 69 5.20 -8.13 0.93
N LEU A 70 5.89 -7.02 0.75
CA LEU A 70 5.55 -5.77 1.44
C LEU A 70 4.13 -5.34 1.10
N VAL A 71 3.77 -5.36 -0.17
CA VAL A 71 2.43 -4.94 -0.61
C VAL A 71 1.38 -5.91 -0.10
N LEU A 72 1.61 -7.22 -0.24
CA LEU A 72 0.66 -8.23 0.24
C LEU A 72 0.45 -8.12 1.74
N ARG A 73 1.52 -7.94 2.50
CA ARG A 73 1.40 -7.82 3.95
C ARG A 73 0.61 -6.58 4.34
N SER A 74 0.86 -5.46 3.66
CA SER A 74 0.12 -4.23 3.93
C SER A 74 -1.37 -4.41 3.69
N PHE A 75 -1.73 -5.10 2.61
CA PHE A 75 -3.14 -5.31 2.30
C PHE A 75 -3.77 -6.34 3.24
N ARG A 76 -3.03 -7.36 3.66
CA ARG A 76 -3.54 -8.31 4.65
C ARG A 76 -3.77 -7.64 6.00
N ASP A 77 -2.86 -6.74 6.39
CA ASP A 77 -3.03 -5.98 7.63
C ASP A 77 -4.25 -5.09 7.54
N PHE A 78 -4.46 -4.46 6.38
CA PHE A 78 -5.66 -3.67 6.17
C PHE A 78 -6.92 -4.52 6.33
N ALA A 79 -6.95 -5.69 5.70
CA ALA A 79 -8.11 -6.57 5.79
C ALA A 79 -8.36 -7.01 7.24
N SER A 80 -7.30 -7.39 7.93
CA SER A 80 -7.41 -7.85 9.31
C SER A 80 -7.92 -6.77 10.24
N ARG A 81 -7.42 -5.53 10.09
CA ARG A 81 -7.74 -4.45 11.02
C ARG A 81 -9.06 -3.76 10.70
N ASN A 82 -9.39 -3.64 9.43
CA ASN A 82 -10.51 -2.81 9.02
C ASN A 82 -11.72 -3.59 8.55
N LEU A 83 -11.55 -4.84 8.15
CA LEU A 83 -12.65 -5.63 7.62
C LEU A 83 -13.14 -6.71 8.58
N SER A 84 -12.43 -6.94 9.67
CA SER A 84 -12.74 -8.03 10.60
C SER A 84 -14.09 -7.86 11.29
N ARG A 85 -14.61 -6.64 11.35
CA ARG A 85 -15.91 -6.36 11.97
C ARG A 85 -17.09 -6.70 11.08
N TYR A 86 -16.83 -6.99 9.80
CA TYR A 86 -17.90 -7.17 8.81
C TYR A 86 -17.97 -8.62 8.40
N PRO A 87 -19.17 -9.14 8.11
CA PRO A 87 -19.29 -10.52 7.64
C PRO A 87 -18.47 -10.77 6.40
N ALA A 88 -17.81 -11.93 6.34
CA ALA A 88 -16.95 -12.26 5.21
C ALA A 88 -17.73 -12.37 3.90
N GLU A 89 -19.03 -12.63 3.97
CA GLU A 89 -19.89 -12.77 2.81
C GLU A 89 -20.17 -11.45 2.10
N LEU A 90 -19.99 -10.31 2.80
CA LEU A 90 -20.25 -9.02 2.17
C LEU A 90 -19.16 -8.74 1.14
N PRO A 91 -19.55 -8.45 -0.10
CA PRO A 91 -18.55 -8.09 -1.12
C PRO A 91 -17.95 -6.72 -0.80
N VAL A 92 -16.69 -6.57 -1.18
CA VAL A 92 -15.93 -5.35 -0.90
C VAL A 92 -15.68 -4.64 -2.22
N SER A 93 -16.00 -3.35 -2.26
CA SER A 93 -15.66 -2.49 -3.39
C SER A 93 -14.64 -1.47 -2.92
N LEU A 94 -13.60 -1.29 -3.72
CA LEU A 94 -12.48 -0.43 -3.37
C LEU A 94 -12.31 0.64 -4.42
N LEU A 95 -12.08 1.86 -3.97
CA LEU A 95 -11.86 3.01 -4.84
C LEU A 95 -10.50 3.61 -4.55
N GLY A 96 -9.84 4.10 -5.58
CA GLY A 96 -8.59 4.84 -5.42
C GLY A 96 -7.47 4.29 -6.25
N GLY A 97 -6.43 5.13 -6.41
CA GLY A 97 -5.30 4.79 -7.25
C GLY A 97 -4.49 3.60 -6.74
N VAL A 98 -4.32 3.50 -5.42
CA VAL A 98 -3.57 2.38 -4.84
C VAL A 98 -4.26 1.07 -5.14
N ALA A 99 -5.58 1.01 -4.93
CA ALA A 99 -6.34 -0.21 -5.21
C ALA A 99 -6.26 -0.59 -6.68
N ALA A 100 -6.41 0.41 -7.57
CA ALA A 100 -6.37 0.14 -9.01
C ALA A 100 -4.98 -0.29 -9.48
N HIS A 101 -3.92 0.37 -8.98
CA HIS A 101 -2.56 0.07 -9.41
C HIS A 101 -2.02 -1.24 -8.89
N PHE A 102 -2.55 -1.74 -7.79
CA PHE A 102 -2.10 -3.00 -7.19
C PHE A 102 -3.22 -4.02 -7.12
N GLU A 103 -4.11 -3.99 -8.10
CA GLU A 103 -5.34 -4.78 -8.08
C GLU A 103 -5.10 -6.27 -7.85
N ALA A 104 -4.16 -6.87 -8.59
CA ALA A 104 -3.92 -8.31 -8.48
C ALA A 104 -3.49 -8.70 -7.07
N LEU A 105 -2.59 -7.94 -6.47
CA LEU A 105 -2.10 -8.22 -5.14
C LEU A 105 -3.16 -7.93 -4.08
N LEU A 106 -3.95 -6.89 -4.29
CA LEU A 106 -5.02 -6.56 -3.36
C LEU A 106 -6.08 -7.67 -3.35
N ARG A 107 -6.46 -8.17 -4.53
CA ARG A 107 -7.40 -9.30 -4.61
C ARG A 107 -6.83 -10.54 -3.95
N GLU A 108 -5.57 -10.84 -4.21
CA GLU A 108 -4.91 -11.99 -3.59
C GLU A 108 -4.94 -11.89 -2.06
N ALA A 109 -4.60 -10.72 -1.51
CA ALA A 109 -4.55 -10.53 -0.07
C ALA A 109 -5.93 -10.64 0.57
N LEU A 110 -6.93 -10.00 -0.04
CA LEU A 110 -8.29 -10.01 0.52
C LEU A 110 -8.94 -11.38 0.39
N GLU A 111 -8.72 -12.06 -0.71
CA GLU A 111 -9.28 -13.41 -0.89
C GLU A 111 -8.64 -14.41 0.05
N ALA A 112 -7.34 -14.23 0.37
CA ALA A 112 -6.67 -15.08 1.36
C ALA A 112 -7.28 -14.89 2.75
N GLU A 113 -7.87 -13.71 3.01
CA GLU A 113 -8.55 -13.43 4.27
C GLU A 113 -10.04 -13.77 4.21
N GLY A 114 -10.47 -14.48 3.18
CA GLY A 114 -11.86 -14.87 3.02
C GLY A 114 -12.77 -13.76 2.55
N ARG A 115 -12.23 -12.70 1.99
CA ARG A 115 -13.02 -11.55 1.51
C ARG A 115 -13.17 -11.61 0.01
N ARG A 116 -14.36 -11.30 -0.48
CA ARG A 116 -14.64 -11.24 -1.90
C ARG A 116 -14.56 -9.80 -2.38
N VAL A 117 -13.71 -9.54 -3.37
CA VAL A 117 -13.56 -8.21 -3.96
C VAL A 117 -14.47 -8.12 -5.16
N GLU A 118 -15.46 -7.23 -5.11
CA GLU A 118 -16.42 -7.06 -6.19
C GLU A 118 -15.91 -6.08 -7.23
N THR A 119 -15.46 -4.90 -6.79
CA THR A 119 -15.11 -3.83 -7.69
C THR A 119 -13.86 -3.11 -7.21
N ILE A 120 -12.96 -2.81 -8.15
CA ILE A 120 -11.83 -1.92 -7.91
C ILE A 120 -11.89 -0.85 -8.98
N VAL A 121 -12.05 0.40 -8.56
CA VAL A 121 -12.21 1.53 -9.47
C VAL A 121 -11.20 2.61 -9.12
N GLU A 122 -10.47 3.08 -10.11
CA GLU A 122 -9.57 4.21 -9.94
C GLU A 122 -10.42 5.48 -9.80
N SER A 123 -10.06 6.31 -8.83
CA SER A 123 -10.80 7.53 -8.54
C SER A 123 -9.80 8.62 -8.18
N PRO A 124 -10.07 9.90 -8.52
CA PRO A 124 -9.21 10.98 -8.06
C PRO A 124 -9.23 11.15 -6.54
N ALA A 125 -10.27 10.67 -5.87
CA ALA A 125 -10.31 10.69 -4.41
C ALA A 125 -9.43 9.59 -3.86
N GLU A 126 -8.92 9.79 -2.65
CA GLU A 126 -8.16 8.76 -1.96
C GLU A 126 -9.03 7.51 -1.78
N GLY A 127 -8.38 6.36 -1.71
CA GLY A 127 -9.08 5.09 -1.65
C GLY A 127 -10.15 5.05 -0.59
N LEU A 128 -11.38 4.89 -1.00
CA LEU A 128 -12.51 4.75 -0.13
C LEU A 128 -12.96 3.31 -0.13
N LEU A 129 -13.16 2.77 1.05
CA LEU A 129 -13.65 1.42 1.21
C LEU A 129 -15.16 1.46 1.38
N LYS A 130 -15.87 0.72 0.55
CA LYS A 130 -17.32 0.65 0.62
C LYS A 130 -17.77 -0.80 0.73
N TYR A 131 -18.84 -0.99 1.47
CA TYR A 131 -19.47 -2.29 1.61
C TYR A 131 -20.81 -2.28 0.94
N HIS A 132 -21.14 -3.37 0.27
CA HIS A 132 -22.42 -3.54 -0.39
C HIS A 132 -23.29 -4.46 0.46
N TYR A 133 -24.46 -3.98 0.79
CA TYR A 133 -25.44 -4.73 1.56
C TYR A 133 -26.59 -5.17 0.65
N GLY A 134 -27.16 -6.31 0.93
CA GLY A 134 -28.35 -6.75 0.22
C GLY A 134 -28.11 -7.27 -1.19
N ARG A 135 -26.92 -7.71 -1.48
CA ARG A 135 -26.59 -8.24 -2.81
C ARG A 135 -26.19 -9.68 -2.74
#